data_cc29a930281c7f5e8c0a10f67913c41f
#
_entry.id   cc29a930281c7f5e8c0a10f67913c41f
#
_cell.length_a   1.000
_cell.length_b   1.000
_cell.length_c   1.000
_cell.angle_alpha   90.00
_cell.angle_beta   90.00
_cell.angle_gamma   90.00
#
_symmetry.space_group_name_H-M   'P 1'
#
loop_
_entity.id
_entity.type
_entity.pdbx_description
1 polymer ?
#
loop_
_entity_poly.entity_id
_entity_poly.type
_entity_poly.pdbx_seq_one_letter_code
_entity_poly.pdbx_strand_id
1 'polypeptide(L)'
;MSSSHEANATVRSSKQQPPPRSLFSVPAPIKQLFDQFPLLTYPVNDLPQRAPQHRNAHVLYVFTTDKGAIGGAPSYNPACLKWQAYLKFSKIPFQTASANNHASPSGSLPFMLPASPDPYKETQPVPSGKLQRWALNNSESPIEEPGDSRYEAYHSLLDHRIRRAWLYTIYLSQNSTTIAEPLYILPTSRNSFVRLTISRELRLAAEQELLKYSSIINDETLYNQADEAFAALETLLGKDKWFFGAETPGVFDASVFAYTHLLLEARLGKGWADTRLRDALMARKRLVTHRDRILAEYFAEAA
;
A
#
# COMPACT_ATOMS: atom_id res chain seq x y z
N MET A 1 12.39 -8.74 69.02
CA MET A 1 13.63 -7.93 69.06
C MET A 1 14.30 -8.07 67.71
N SER A 2 14.21 -7.01 66.98
CA SER A 2 15.25 -6.24 66.32
C SER A 2 15.73 -6.88 65.02
N SER A 3 15.92 -6.23 63.93
CA SER A 3 15.69 -4.86 63.44
C SER A 3 15.97 -4.90 61.92
N SER A 4 15.20 -4.14 61.19
CA SER A 4 15.30 -3.85 59.78
C SER A 4 16.65 -3.23 59.39
N HIS A 5 17.19 -3.62 58.22
CA HIS A 5 18.13 -2.79 57.47
C HIS A 5 17.63 -2.64 56.05
N GLU A 6 17.12 -1.45 55.74
CA GLU A 6 16.87 -0.96 54.39
C GLU A 6 18.20 -0.68 53.69
N ALA A 7 18.40 -1.28 52.54
CA ALA A 7 19.50 -0.93 51.65
C ALA A 7 18.96 -0.07 50.50
N ASN A 8 19.27 1.20 50.56
CA ASN A 8 18.98 2.25 49.59
C ASN A 8 19.83 2.01 48.34
N ALA A 9 19.21 1.54 47.24
CA ALA A 9 19.85 1.40 45.95
C ALA A 9 19.69 2.69 45.15
N THR A 10 20.75 3.48 45.09
CA THR A 10 20.88 4.70 44.29
C THR A 10 20.88 4.35 42.81
N VAL A 11 19.79 4.66 42.13
CA VAL A 11 19.69 4.55 40.66
C VAL A 11 20.55 5.64 40.02
N ARG A 12 21.67 5.26 39.42
CA ARG A 12 22.49 6.13 38.57
C ARG A 12 21.75 6.41 37.27
N SER A 13 21.28 7.64 37.12
CA SER A 13 20.77 8.19 35.86
C SER A 13 21.88 8.19 34.79
N SER A 14 21.77 7.34 33.80
CA SER A 14 22.61 7.38 32.60
C SER A 14 22.22 8.59 31.76
N LYS A 15 23.11 9.58 31.66
CA LYS A 15 23.00 10.70 30.73
C LYS A 15 23.04 10.12 29.30
N GLN A 16 21.88 10.10 28.62
CA GLN A 16 21.79 9.85 27.18
C GLN A 16 22.49 11.00 26.45
N GLN A 17 23.49 10.69 25.64
CA GLN A 17 24.11 11.62 24.70
C GLN A 17 23.06 12.05 23.66
N PRO A 18 22.97 13.34 23.30
CA PRO A 18 22.07 13.80 22.26
C PRO A 18 22.49 13.24 20.90
N PRO A 19 21.51 12.87 20.04
CA PRO A 19 21.80 12.35 18.72
C PRO A 19 22.55 13.38 17.85
N PRO A 20 23.37 12.95 16.87
CA PRO A 20 24.15 13.83 16.03
C PRO A 20 23.24 14.81 15.27
N ARG A 21 23.61 16.08 15.28
CA ARG A 21 22.87 17.15 14.60
C ARG A 21 22.85 16.90 13.10
N SER A 22 21.68 16.62 12.54
CA SER A 22 21.43 16.63 11.10
C SER A 22 21.65 18.05 10.55
N LEU A 23 22.28 18.19 9.39
CA LEU A 23 22.48 19.45 8.67
C LEU A 23 21.16 20.17 8.33
N PHE A 24 20.01 19.52 8.53
CA PHE A 24 18.66 20.04 8.34
C PHE A 24 17.87 20.19 9.65
N SER A 25 18.55 20.25 10.81
CA SER A 25 17.86 20.52 12.07
C SER A 25 17.34 21.95 12.08
N VAL A 26 16.04 22.11 12.33
CA VAL A 26 15.40 23.42 12.51
C VAL A 26 16.13 24.18 13.61
N PRO A 27 16.58 25.43 13.39
CA PRO A 27 17.26 26.22 14.41
C PRO A 27 16.43 26.31 15.69
N ALA A 28 17.10 26.26 16.84
CA ALA A 28 16.46 26.23 18.16
C ALA A 28 15.39 27.33 18.39
N PRO A 29 15.57 28.60 17.95
CA PRO A 29 14.55 29.63 18.11
C PRO A 29 13.29 29.36 17.27
N ILE A 30 13.43 28.74 16.10
CA ILE A 30 12.28 28.36 15.26
C ILE A 30 11.54 27.16 15.89
N LYS A 31 12.27 26.20 16.44
CA LYS A 31 11.68 25.09 17.19
C LYS A 31 10.90 25.59 18.42
N GLN A 32 11.47 26.52 19.18
CA GLN A 32 10.78 27.12 20.34
C GLN A 32 9.54 27.90 19.93
N LEU A 33 9.52 28.54 18.75
CA LEU A 33 8.33 29.20 18.23
C LEU A 33 7.22 28.19 17.90
N PHE A 34 7.57 27.05 17.28
CA PHE A 34 6.61 25.99 17.01
C PHE A 34 6.14 25.27 18.28
N ASP A 35 7.00 25.13 19.31
CA ASP A 35 6.62 24.55 20.61
C ASP A 35 5.65 25.46 21.39
N GLN A 36 5.61 26.78 21.10
CA GLN A 36 4.62 27.71 21.66
C GLN A 36 3.26 27.63 20.98
N PHE A 37 3.19 27.02 19.79
CA PHE A 37 1.93 26.72 19.09
C PHE A 37 1.73 25.21 19.10
N PRO A 38 1.17 24.64 20.19
CA PRO A 38 0.85 23.21 20.21
C PRO A 38 -0.04 22.91 19.00
N LEU A 39 0.35 21.92 18.18
CA LEU A 39 -0.51 21.37 17.16
C LEU A 39 -1.79 20.87 17.86
N LEU A 40 -2.82 21.70 17.81
CA LEU A 40 -4.15 21.26 18.23
C LEU A 40 -4.59 20.21 17.20
N THR A 41 -4.51 18.95 17.60
CA THR A 41 -5.18 17.87 16.88
C THR A 41 -6.69 18.10 17.10
N TYR A 42 -7.33 18.70 16.11
CA TYR A 42 -8.78 18.79 16.11
C TYR A 42 -9.37 17.36 16.01
N PRO A 43 -10.45 17.07 16.74
CA PRO A 43 -11.21 15.85 16.51
C PRO A 43 -11.62 15.79 15.04
N VAL A 44 -11.83 14.58 14.53
CA VAL A 44 -12.33 14.37 13.16
C VAL A 44 -13.56 15.27 12.98
N ASN A 45 -13.58 16.08 11.92
CA ASN A 45 -14.71 16.93 11.60
C ASN A 45 -15.98 16.08 11.53
N ASP A 46 -17.03 16.50 12.22
CA ASP A 46 -18.33 15.89 12.09
C ASP A 46 -18.75 15.87 10.62
N LEU A 47 -19.33 14.76 10.20
CA LEU A 47 -19.89 14.68 8.85
C LEU A 47 -20.92 15.80 8.67
N PRO A 48 -21.00 16.43 7.48
CA PRO A 48 -22.04 17.43 7.20
C PRO A 48 -23.42 16.88 7.58
N GLN A 49 -24.28 17.70 8.16
CA GLN A 49 -25.63 17.31 8.62
C GLN A 49 -26.48 16.58 7.56
N ARG A 50 -26.17 16.79 6.27
CA ARG A 50 -26.82 16.09 5.13
C ARG A 50 -26.04 14.89 4.63
N ALA A 51 -24.88 14.54 5.21
CA ALA A 51 -24.18 13.33 4.84
C ALA A 51 -25.00 12.10 5.24
N PRO A 52 -25.06 11.05 4.43
CA PRO A 52 -25.72 9.82 4.81
C PRO A 52 -25.07 9.27 6.07
N GLN A 53 -25.78 9.27 7.19
CA GLN A 53 -25.27 8.76 8.46
C GLN A 53 -25.22 7.23 8.47
N HIS A 54 -26.02 6.58 7.62
CA HIS A 54 -25.97 5.14 7.41
C HIS A 54 -25.56 4.79 5.97
N ARG A 55 -24.90 3.71 5.82
CA ARG A 55 -24.41 3.19 4.54
C ARG A 55 -24.86 1.75 4.39
N ASN A 56 -25.59 1.48 3.32
CA ASN A 56 -26.07 0.14 3.02
C ASN A 56 -24.98 -0.77 2.39
N ALA A 57 -23.83 -0.23 2.06
CA ALA A 57 -22.73 -0.96 1.45
C ALA A 57 -21.40 -0.60 2.14
N HIS A 58 -20.48 -1.56 2.14
CA HIS A 58 -19.08 -1.30 2.48
C HIS A 58 -18.45 -0.40 1.43
N VAL A 59 -17.58 0.55 1.84
CA VAL A 59 -16.90 1.46 0.92
C VAL A 59 -15.39 1.31 1.12
N LEU A 60 -14.70 0.87 0.08
CA LEU A 60 -13.23 0.77 0.03
C LEU A 60 -12.65 2.03 -0.61
N TYR A 61 -11.88 2.78 0.16
CA TYR A 61 -11.19 3.98 -0.30
C TYR A 61 -9.83 3.61 -0.88
N VAL A 62 -9.62 3.96 -2.15
CA VAL A 62 -8.43 3.55 -2.93
C VAL A 62 -7.92 4.69 -3.82
N PHE A 63 -6.69 4.57 -4.29
CA PHE A 63 -6.18 5.37 -5.38
C PHE A 63 -6.83 4.93 -6.70
N THR A 64 -7.77 5.72 -7.19
CA THR A 64 -8.44 5.51 -8.48
C THR A 64 -8.97 6.84 -9.01
N THR A 65 -9.50 6.85 -10.22
CA THR A 65 -10.25 8.00 -10.74
C THR A 65 -11.73 7.90 -10.34
N ASP A 66 -12.46 9.02 -10.36
CA ASP A 66 -13.90 9.00 -10.04
C ASP A 66 -14.68 8.05 -10.98
N LYS A 67 -14.34 8.03 -12.27
CA LYS A 67 -14.91 7.07 -13.23
C LYS A 67 -14.53 5.63 -12.90
N GLY A 68 -13.27 5.40 -12.53
CA GLY A 68 -12.80 4.08 -12.11
C GLY A 68 -13.48 3.59 -10.83
N ALA A 69 -13.75 4.49 -9.87
CA ALA A 69 -14.50 4.16 -8.68
C ALA A 69 -15.91 3.69 -8.98
N ILE A 70 -16.65 4.41 -9.84
CA ILE A 70 -18.02 4.06 -10.25
C ILE A 70 -18.06 2.73 -11.01
N GLY A 71 -17.10 2.50 -11.90
CA GLY A 71 -17.02 1.28 -12.71
C GLY A 71 -16.36 0.09 -12.01
N GLY A 72 -15.94 0.20 -10.75
CA GLY A 72 -15.26 -0.89 -10.05
C GLY A 72 -13.89 -1.25 -10.62
N ALA A 73 -13.27 -0.32 -11.38
CA ALA A 73 -11.99 -0.55 -12.05
C ALA A 73 -10.85 -0.87 -11.07
N PRO A 74 -9.83 -1.64 -11.50
CA PRO A 74 -8.63 -1.87 -10.71
C PRO A 74 -7.96 -0.56 -10.27
N SER A 75 -7.57 -0.47 -9.01
CA SER A 75 -6.78 0.64 -8.50
C SER A 75 -5.41 0.69 -9.18
N TYR A 76 -4.91 1.89 -9.47
CA TYR A 76 -3.57 2.07 -10.02
C TYR A 76 -2.44 2.04 -8.96
N ASN A 77 -2.77 1.65 -7.73
CA ASN A 77 -1.80 1.51 -6.65
C ASN A 77 -1.72 0.06 -6.17
N PRO A 78 -0.52 -0.54 -6.04
CA PRO A 78 -0.38 -1.96 -5.69
C PRO A 78 -1.02 -2.32 -4.35
N ALA A 79 -0.83 -1.49 -3.31
CA ALA A 79 -1.39 -1.76 -1.99
C ALA A 79 -2.94 -1.73 -2.01
N CYS A 80 -3.50 -0.78 -2.76
CA CYS A 80 -4.95 -0.68 -2.93
C CYS A 80 -5.50 -1.84 -3.76
N LEU A 81 -4.86 -2.16 -4.88
CA LEU A 81 -5.30 -3.23 -5.78
C LEU A 81 -5.23 -4.61 -5.11
N LYS A 82 -4.19 -4.88 -4.31
CA LYS A 82 -4.11 -6.09 -3.49
C LYS A 82 -5.38 -6.29 -2.66
N TRP A 83 -5.78 -5.29 -1.89
CA TRP A 83 -6.94 -5.42 -1.01
C TRP A 83 -8.26 -5.40 -1.78
N GLN A 84 -8.34 -4.65 -2.88
CA GLN A 84 -9.49 -4.68 -3.78
C GLN A 84 -9.70 -6.09 -4.36
N ALA A 85 -8.63 -6.75 -4.81
CA ALA A 85 -8.69 -8.12 -5.32
C ALA A 85 -9.05 -9.12 -4.22
N TYR A 86 -8.40 -9.05 -3.06
CA TYR A 86 -8.67 -9.97 -1.95
C TYR A 86 -10.12 -9.92 -1.45
N LEU A 87 -10.70 -8.72 -1.35
CA LEU A 87 -12.11 -8.58 -0.96
C LEU A 87 -13.07 -9.17 -2.02
N LYS A 88 -12.73 -9.05 -3.30
CA LYS A 88 -13.48 -9.72 -4.38
C LYS A 88 -13.34 -11.24 -4.31
N PHE A 89 -12.15 -11.77 -4.01
CA PHE A 89 -11.94 -13.21 -3.79
C PHE A 89 -12.78 -13.72 -2.62
N SER A 90 -12.84 -12.95 -1.53
CA SER A 90 -13.65 -13.24 -0.34
C SER A 90 -15.16 -13.03 -0.56
N LYS A 91 -15.59 -12.68 -1.78
CA LYS A 91 -17.00 -12.44 -2.14
C LYS A 91 -17.70 -11.38 -1.26
N ILE A 92 -16.94 -10.46 -0.70
CA ILE A 92 -17.48 -9.37 0.11
C ILE A 92 -17.92 -8.26 -0.85
N PRO A 93 -19.22 -7.88 -0.87
CA PRO A 93 -19.71 -6.80 -1.72
C PRO A 93 -19.23 -5.46 -1.16
N PHE A 94 -18.64 -4.63 -2.00
CA PHE A 94 -18.22 -3.27 -1.65
C PHE A 94 -18.27 -2.34 -2.85
N GLN A 95 -18.37 -1.05 -2.56
CA GLN A 95 -18.18 0.03 -3.52
C GLN A 95 -16.77 0.60 -3.37
N THR A 96 -16.19 1.09 -4.46
CA THR A 96 -14.92 1.81 -4.42
C THR A 96 -15.16 3.32 -4.37
N ALA A 97 -14.31 4.03 -3.63
CA ALA A 97 -14.28 5.49 -3.61
C ALA A 97 -12.87 6.00 -3.92
N SER A 98 -12.79 7.00 -4.80
CA SER A 98 -11.55 7.70 -5.09
C SER A 98 -11.10 8.51 -3.87
N ALA A 99 -9.84 8.34 -3.46
CA ALA A 99 -9.27 9.03 -2.31
C ALA A 99 -7.76 9.21 -2.43
N ASN A 100 -7.18 9.89 -1.46
CA ASN A 100 -5.75 10.02 -1.26
C ASN A 100 -5.37 9.70 0.20
N ASN A 101 -4.08 9.62 0.50
CA ASN A 101 -3.60 9.26 1.83
C ASN A 101 -4.08 10.19 2.95
N HIS A 102 -4.38 11.47 2.65
CA HIS A 102 -4.87 12.44 3.64
C HIS A 102 -6.30 12.12 4.12
N ALA A 103 -7.08 11.40 3.33
CA ALA A 103 -8.42 10.95 3.73
C ALA A 103 -8.38 9.75 4.68
N SER A 104 -7.25 9.06 4.78
CA SER A 104 -7.13 7.86 5.60
C SER A 104 -6.88 8.19 7.06
N PRO A 105 -7.64 7.62 8.00
CA PRO A 105 -7.40 7.76 9.44
C PRO A 105 -6.04 7.22 9.89
N SER A 106 -5.45 6.30 9.12
CA SER A 106 -4.12 5.73 9.38
C SER A 106 -2.99 6.38 8.56
N GLY A 107 -3.30 7.43 7.79
CA GLY A 107 -2.33 8.13 6.94
C GLY A 107 -1.97 7.41 5.64
N SER A 108 -2.58 6.26 5.34
CA SER A 108 -2.31 5.50 4.11
C SER A 108 -3.55 4.79 3.57
N LEU A 109 -3.67 4.72 2.24
CA LEU A 109 -4.67 3.90 1.56
C LEU A 109 -4.15 2.46 1.35
N PRO A 110 -5.05 1.48 1.23
CA PRO A 110 -6.50 1.61 1.36
C PRO A 110 -7.00 1.57 2.80
N PHE A 111 -8.19 2.03 3.00
CA PHE A 111 -8.98 1.71 4.18
C PHE A 111 -10.43 1.42 3.78
N MET A 112 -11.16 0.66 4.58
CA MET A 112 -12.56 0.39 4.37
C MET A 112 -13.41 1.06 5.43
N LEU A 113 -14.55 1.57 5.01
CA LEU A 113 -15.60 2.02 5.87
C LEU A 113 -16.74 0.98 5.79
N PRO A 114 -16.95 0.17 6.85
CA PRO A 114 -17.97 -0.86 6.84
C PRO A 114 -19.38 -0.31 6.65
N ALA A 115 -20.28 -1.12 6.10
CA ALA A 115 -21.71 -0.80 6.06
C ALA A 115 -22.24 -0.58 7.48
N SER A 116 -23.11 0.40 7.63
CA SER A 116 -23.86 0.65 8.87
C SER A 116 -25.31 0.98 8.51
N PRO A 117 -26.19 -0.01 8.53
CA PRO A 117 -27.61 0.23 8.30
C PRO A 117 -28.26 1.02 9.47
N ASP A 118 -27.66 0.95 10.64
CA ASP A 118 -28.10 1.69 11.82
C ASP A 118 -27.43 3.09 11.86
N PRO A 119 -28.20 4.20 11.78
CA PRO A 119 -27.67 5.56 11.81
C PRO A 119 -27.04 5.94 13.17
N TYR A 120 -27.37 5.23 14.23
CA TYR A 120 -26.87 5.51 15.59
C TYR A 120 -25.61 4.71 15.91
N LYS A 121 -25.21 3.77 15.05
CA LYS A 121 -24.00 2.96 15.23
C LYS A 121 -22.85 3.51 14.42
N GLU A 122 -21.90 4.13 15.10
CA GLU A 122 -20.64 4.55 14.50
C GLU A 122 -19.86 3.33 14.02
N THR A 123 -19.42 3.35 12.75
CA THR A 123 -18.53 2.33 12.19
C THR A 123 -17.12 2.85 12.17
N GLN A 124 -16.22 2.11 12.79
CA GLN A 124 -14.80 2.44 12.77
C GLN A 124 -14.19 2.09 11.42
N PRO A 125 -13.38 2.98 10.82
CA PRO A 125 -12.63 2.66 9.61
C PRO A 125 -11.67 1.49 9.85
N VAL A 126 -11.61 0.58 8.89
CA VAL A 126 -10.71 -0.57 8.93
C VAL A 126 -9.48 -0.26 8.09
N PRO A 127 -8.30 -0.03 8.69
CA PRO A 127 -7.07 0.23 7.97
C PRO A 127 -6.56 -1.03 7.24
N SER A 128 -5.70 -0.85 6.23
CA SER A 128 -5.18 -1.92 5.38
C SER A 128 -4.61 -3.11 6.17
N GLY A 129 -3.86 -2.86 7.25
CA GLY A 129 -3.30 -3.92 8.09
C GLY A 129 -4.32 -4.78 8.86
N LYS A 130 -5.59 -4.36 8.91
CA LYS A 130 -6.67 -5.12 9.56
C LYS A 130 -7.68 -5.68 8.56
N LEU A 131 -7.54 -5.40 7.27
CA LEU A 131 -8.51 -5.80 6.23
C LEU A 131 -8.62 -7.31 6.09
N GLN A 132 -7.52 -8.06 6.15
CA GLN A 132 -7.56 -9.52 6.08
C GLN A 132 -8.40 -10.11 7.22
N ARG A 133 -8.08 -9.73 8.46
CA ARG A 133 -8.82 -10.22 9.64
C ARG A 133 -10.28 -9.80 9.60
N TRP A 134 -10.54 -8.57 9.14
CA TRP A 134 -11.90 -8.10 8.99
C TRP A 134 -12.67 -8.91 7.93
N ALA A 135 -12.05 -9.20 6.79
CA ALA A 135 -12.65 -10.01 5.72
C ALA A 135 -12.95 -11.43 6.18
N LEU A 136 -12.03 -12.08 6.90
CA LEU A 136 -12.26 -13.42 7.48
C LEU A 136 -13.49 -13.45 8.39
N ASN A 137 -13.73 -12.38 9.15
CA ASN A 137 -14.86 -12.31 10.09
C ASN A 137 -16.19 -11.90 9.43
N ASN A 138 -16.17 -11.37 8.21
CA ASN A 138 -17.35 -10.83 7.53
C ASN A 138 -17.68 -11.53 6.21
N SER A 139 -16.86 -12.49 5.77
CA SER A 139 -17.11 -13.28 4.57
C SER A 139 -17.97 -14.50 4.91
N GLU A 140 -18.91 -14.83 4.03
CA GLU A 140 -19.65 -16.08 4.08
C GLU A 140 -18.77 -17.30 3.71
N SER A 141 -17.67 -17.06 3.00
CA SER A 141 -16.71 -18.06 2.56
C SER A 141 -15.29 -17.55 2.89
N PRO A 142 -14.87 -17.64 4.17
CA PRO A 142 -13.55 -17.17 4.58
C PRO A 142 -12.45 -17.95 3.84
N ILE A 143 -11.45 -17.22 3.35
CA ILE A 143 -10.31 -17.82 2.63
C ILE A 143 -9.26 -18.19 3.67
N GLU A 144 -8.99 -19.49 3.80
CA GLU A 144 -7.88 -19.98 4.61
C GLU A 144 -6.57 -19.82 3.83
N GLU A 145 -5.59 -19.17 4.45
CA GLU A 145 -4.26 -19.07 3.85
C GLU A 145 -3.55 -20.40 3.94
N PRO A 146 -2.77 -20.78 2.91
CA PRO A 146 -2.03 -22.04 2.92
C PRO A 146 -1.04 -22.09 4.08
N GLY A 147 -1.03 -23.22 4.82
CA GLY A 147 -0.05 -23.50 5.88
C GLY A 147 1.32 -23.92 5.33
N ASP A 148 1.73 -23.44 4.15
CA ASP A 148 2.99 -23.81 3.51
C ASP A 148 4.16 -23.05 4.17
N SER A 149 5.18 -23.78 4.61
CA SER A 149 6.38 -23.21 5.24
C SER A 149 7.16 -22.25 4.34
N ARG A 150 6.95 -22.29 3.02
CA ARG A 150 7.59 -21.42 2.03
C ARG A 150 6.88 -20.08 1.89
N TYR A 151 5.66 -19.92 2.45
CA TYR A 151 4.83 -18.72 2.28
C TYR A 151 5.60 -17.43 2.61
N GLU A 152 6.21 -17.37 3.78
CA GLU A 152 6.96 -16.20 4.24
C GLU A 152 8.17 -15.88 3.34
N ALA A 153 8.86 -16.92 2.86
CA ALA A 153 10.01 -16.71 1.97
C ALA A 153 9.59 -16.07 0.64
N TYR A 154 8.49 -16.55 0.04
CA TYR A 154 7.98 -15.99 -1.21
C TYR A 154 7.29 -14.62 -1.02
N HIS A 155 6.65 -14.40 0.12
CA HIS A 155 6.13 -13.08 0.48
C HIS A 155 7.27 -12.07 0.61
N SER A 156 8.39 -12.47 1.18
CA SER A 156 9.61 -11.67 1.23
C SER A 156 10.15 -11.29 -0.15
N LEU A 157 10.03 -12.15 -1.17
CA LEU A 157 10.43 -11.79 -2.55
C LEU A 157 9.57 -10.65 -3.11
N LEU A 158 8.26 -10.64 -2.82
CA LEU A 158 7.38 -9.55 -3.24
C LEU A 158 7.80 -8.23 -2.58
N ASP A 159 8.04 -8.23 -1.26
CA ASP A 159 8.32 -7.01 -0.52
C ASP A 159 9.74 -6.49 -0.72
N HIS A 160 10.74 -7.38 -0.77
CA HIS A 160 12.15 -6.98 -0.80
C HIS A 160 12.78 -6.96 -2.19
N ARG A 161 12.13 -7.52 -3.22
CA ARG A 161 12.65 -7.51 -4.58
C ARG A 161 11.70 -6.81 -5.54
N ILE A 162 10.48 -7.30 -5.71
CA ILE A 162 9.53 -6.75 -6.68
C ILE A 162 9.07 -5.35 -6.27
N ARG A 163 8.68 -5.14 -5.00
CA ARG A 163 8.26 -3.84 -4.50
C ARG A 163 9.39 -2.79 -4.62
N ARG A 164 10.63 -3.16 -4.37
CA ARG A 164 11.77 -2.24 -4.50
C ARG A 164 12.00 -1.82 -5.94
N ALA A 165 12.00 -2.77 -6.88
CA ALA A 165 12.10 -2.47 -8.31
C ALA A 165 10.91 -1.62 -8.78
N TRP A 166 9.69 -1.89 -8.31
CA TRP A 166 8.51 -1.08 -8.56
C TRP A 166 8.69 0.37 -8.08
N LEU A 167 9.15 0.59 -6.84
CA LEU A 167 9.39 1.94 -6.31
C LEU A 167 10.40 2.71 -7.15
N TYR A 168 11.50 2.08 -7.54
CA TYR A 168 12.47 2.69 -8.45
C TYR A 168 11.82 3.02 -9.80
N THR A 169 11.18 2.03 -10.41
CA THR A 169 10.56 2.16 -11.74
C THR A 169 9.54 3.29 -11.81
N ILE A 170 8.71 3.45 -10.79
CA ILE A 170 7.63 4.45 -10.81
C ILE A 170 8.11 5.84 -10.40
N TYR A 171 8.97 5.94 -9.39
CA TYR A 171 9.27 7.25 -8.79
C TYR A 171 10.67 7.79 -9.12
N LEU A 172 11.62 6.94 -9.49
CA LEU A 172 13.02 7.34 -9.70
C LEU A 172 13.49 7.21 -11.14
N SER A 173 12.81 6.40 -11.97
CA SER A 173 13.09 6.27 -13.40
C SER A 173 12.37 7.35 -14.23
N GLN A 174 12.44 7.23 -15.55
CA GLN A 174 11.72 8.10 -16.49
C GLN A 174 10.19 7.99 -16.35
N ASN A 175 9.67 6.90 -15.77
CA ASN A 175 8.25 6.73 -15.49
C ASN A 175 7.71 7.70 -14.44
N SER A 176 8.56 8.40 -13.71
CA SER A 176 8.13 9.42 -12.74
C SER A 176 7.30 10.53 -13.42
N THR A 177 7.63 10.90 -14.64
CA THR A 177 6.90 11.93 -15.42
C THR A 177 5.72 11.37 -16.21
N THR A 178 5.80 10.12 -16.64
CA THR A 178 4.77 9.50 -17.48
C THR A 178 3.71 8.72 -16.67
N ILE A 179 4.06 8.25 -15.47
CA ILE A 179 3.17 7.45 -14.63
C ILE A 179 2.90 8.13 -13.29
N ALA A 180 3.94 8.42 -12.48
CA ALA A 180 3.72 8.94 -11.14
C ALA A 180 3.08 10.34 -11.16
N GLU A 181 3.56 11.23 -12.01
CA GLU A 181 3.02 12.59 -12.10
C GLU A 181 1.53 12.62 -12.47
N PRO A 182 1.06 11.98 -13.56
CA PRO A 182 -0.35 12.02 -13.93
C PRO A 182 -1.27 11.32 -12.94
N LEU A 183 -0.82 10.28 -12.24
CA LEU A 183 -1.66 9.50 -11.34
C LEU A 183 -1.69 10.02 -9.90
N TYR A 184 -0.57 10.52 -9.38
CA TYR A 184 -0.44 10.88 -7.96
C TYR A 184 -0.23 12.37 -7.71
N ILE A 185 0.23 13.14 -8.69
CA ILE A 185 0.61 14.55 -8.49
C ILE A 185 -0.39 15.50 -9.13
N LEU A 186 -0.68 15.34 -10.42
CA LEU A 186 -1.58 16.24 -11.14
C LEU A 186 -2.99 16.32 -10.55
N PRO A 187 -3.59 15.22 -10.05
CA PRO A 187 -4.93 15.27 -9.46
C PRO A 187 -5.00 16.00 -8.13
N THR A 188 -3.88 16.16 -7.41
CA THR A 188 -3.88 16.69 -6.03
C THR A 188 -4.05 18.21 -5.96
N SER A 189 -3.49 18.96 -6.91
CA SER A 189 -3.53 20.44 -6.89
C SER A 189 -3.35 21.02 -8.28
N ARG A 190 -3.95 22.21 -8.49
CA ARG A 190 -3.69 23.04 -9.68
C ARG A 190 -2.45 23.92 -9.52
N ASN A 191 -1.96 24.09 -8.29
CA ASN A 191 -0.79 24.95 -8.01
C ASN A 191 0.50 24.21 -8.34
N SER A 192 1.33 24.77 -9.22
CA SER A 192 2.58 24.19 -9.68
C SER A 192 3.62 24.02 -8.56
N PHE A 193 3.67 24.93 -7.59
CA PHE A 193 4.58 24.81 -6.44
C PHE A 193 4.19 23.65 -5.53
N VAL A 194 2.89 23.45 -5.29
CA VAL A 194 2.39 22.30 -4.51
C VAL A 194 2.73 21.00 -5.23
N ARG A 195 2.53 20.94 -6.55
CA ARG A 195 2.89 19.75 -7.35
C ARG A 195 4.38 19.44 -7.28
N LEU A 196 5.24 20.47 -7.36
CA LEU A 196 6.68 20.31 -7.25
C LEU A 196 7.08 19.75 -5.89
N THR A 197 6.48 20.26 -4.81
CA THR A 197 6.71 19.78 -3.45
C THR A 197 6.31 18.32 -3.32
N ILE A 198 5.11 17.94 -3.76
CA ILE A 198 4.61 16.55 -3.73
C ILE A 198 5.53 15.64 -4.54
N SER A 199 5.94 16.07 -5.75
CA SER A 199 6.87 15.29 -6.58
C SER A 199 8.18 15.00 -5.86
N ARG A 200 8.75 16.02 -5.20
CA ARG A 200 9.98 15.88 -4.43
C ARG A 200 9.80 14.94 -3.23
N GLU A 201 8.70 15.08 -2.50
CA GLU A 201 8.41 14.23 -1.34
C GLU A 201 8.24 12.76 -1.73
N LEU A 202 7.53 12.47 -2.83
CA LEU A 202 7.36 11.11 -3.32
C LEU A 202 8.70 10.48 -3.73
N ARG A 203 9.56 11.24 -4.42
CA ARG A 203 10.91 10.78 -4.79
C ARG A 203 11.76 10.50 -3.55
N LEU A 204 11.80 11.43 -2.61
CA LEU A 204 12.55 11.28 -1.36
C LEU A 204 12.06 10.08 -0.55
N ALA A 205 10.75 9.87 -0.47
CA ALA A 205 10.18 8.72 0.22
C ALA A 205 10.58 7.40 -0.44
N ALA A 206 10.59 7.34 -1.78
CA ALA A 206 11.05 6.17 -2.52
C ALA A 206 12.57 5.93 -2.32
N GLU A 207 13.38 6.97 -2.40
CA GLU A 207 14.83 6.89 -2.14
C GLU A 207 15.12 6.39 -0.72
N GLN A 208 14.47 6.97 0.29
CA GLN A 208 14.62 6.57 1.70
C GLN A 208 14.22 5.11 1.93
N GLU A 209 13.14 4.66 1.28
CA GLU A 209 12.70 3.27 1.39
C GLU A 209 13.72 2.30 0.77
N LEU A 210 14.29 2.64 -0.37
CA LEU A 210 15.32 1.83 -1.02
C LEU A 210 16.63 1.79 -0.25
N LEU A 211 17.03 2.94 0.35
CA LEU A 211 18.25 3.06 1.14
C LEU A 211 18.19 2.35 2.50
N LYS A 212 17.03 1.88 2.95
CA LYS A 212 16.94 1.01 4.14
C LYS A 212 17.69 -0.32 3.97
N TYR A 213 17.82 -0.78 2.74
CA TYR A 213 18.36 -2.11 2.41
C TYR A 213 19.72 -2.08 1.69
N SER A 214 20.16 -0.92 1.24
CA SER A 214 21.42 -0.73 0.54
C SER A 214 21.89 0.71 0.66
N SER A 215 23.18 0.93 0.84
CA SER A 215 23.76 2.28 0.88
C SER A 215 23.75 2.99 -0.48
N ILE A 216 23.55 2.25 -1.57
CA ILE A 216 23.55 2.77 -2.94
C ILE A 216 22.35 2.18 -3.67
N ILE A 217 21.62 3.03 -4.40
CA ILE A 217 20.54 2.61 -5.29
C ILE A 217 21.18 2.28 -6.66
N ASN A 218 21.16 1.00 -7.02
CA ASN A 218 21.63 0.51 -8.32
C ASN A 218 20.45 -0.12 -9.06
N ASP A 219 20.08 0.46 -10.18
CA ASP A 219 18.91 0.05 -10.96
C ASP A 219 19.07 -1.33 -11.60
N GLU A 220 20.26 -1.65 -12.13
CA GLU A 220 20.52 -2.98 -12.70
C GLU A 220 20.34 -4.07 -11.66
N THR A 221 20.87 -3.85 -10.43
CA THR A 221 20.69 -4.79 -9.34
C THR A 221 19.23 -4.97 -8.98
N LEU A 222 18.45 -3.87 -8.92
CA LEU A 222 17.02 -3.92 -8.60
C LEU A 222 16.24 -4.69 -9.65
N TYR A 223 16.50 -4.45 -10.93
CA TYR A 223 15.81 -5.15 -12.02
C TYR A 223 16.21 -6.63 -12.11
N ASN A 224 17.48 -6.97 -11.94
CA ASN A 224 17.93 -8.36 -11.92
C ASN A 224 17.33 -9.14 -10.76
N GLN A 225 17.29 -8.55 -9.56
CA GLN A 225 16.64 -9.17 -8.40
C GLN A 225 15.13 -9.36 -8.59
N ALA A 226 14.47 -8.43 -9.28
CA ALA A 226 13.05 -8.57 -9.59
C ALA A 226 12.80 -9.64 -10.66
N ASP A 227 13.65 -9.75 -11.68
CA ASP A 227 13.56 -10.81 -12.68
C ASP A 227 13.73 -12.20 -12.07
N GLU A 228 14.73 -12.37 -11.18
CA GLU A 228 14.90 -13.60 -10.38
C GLU A 228 13.67 -13.91 -9.53
N ALA A 229 13.06 -12.89 -8.90
CA ALA A 229 11.86 -13.05 -8.10
C ALA A 229 10.67 -13.47 -8.96
N PHE A 230 10.47 -12.89 -10.14
CA PHE A 230 9.44 -13.33 -11.08
C PHE A 230 9.66 -14.78 -11.55
N ALA A 231 10.89 -15.18 -11.83
CA ALA A 231 11.21 -16.56 -12.18
C ALA A 231 10.88 -17.54 -11.05
N ALA A 232 11.19 -17.17 -9.80
CA ALA A 232 10.88 -17.97 -8.62
C ALA A 232 9.36 -18.09 -8.42
N LEU A 233 8.61 -16.99 -8.58
CA LEU A 233 7.14 -16.99 -8.50
C LEU A 233 6.51 -17.83 -9.62
N GLU A 234 7.01 -17.72 -10.84
CA GLU A 234 6.54 -18.56 -11.96
C GLU A 234 6.77 -20.05 -11.70
N THR A 235 7.92 -20.39 -11.10
CA THR A 235 8.25 -21.76 -10.71
C THR A 235 7.36 -22.26 -9.59
N LEU A 236 7.09 -21.42 -8.58
CA LEU A 236 6.17 -21.75 -7.47
C LEU A 236 4.75 -22.01 -7.96
N LEU A 237 4.24 -21.14 -8.85
CA LEU A 237 2.90 -21.32 -9.43
C LEU A 237 2.81 -22.60 -10.27
N GLY A 238 3.87 -22.96 -10.98
CA GLY A 238 3.94 -24.21 -11.74
C GLY A 238 2.78 -24.38 -12.72
N LYS A 239 2.00 -25.45 -12.55
CA LYS A 239 0.79 -25.75 -13.33
C LYS A 239 -0.50 -25.43 -12.57
N ASP A 240 -0.39 -24.98 -11.32
CA ASP A 240 -1.53 -24.73 -10.46
C ASP A 240 -2.32 -23.51 -10.91
N LYS A 241 -3.59 -23.49 -10.55
CA LYS A 241 -4.47 -22.36 -10.83
C LYS A 241 -4.11 -21.16 -9.94
N TRP A 242 -3.83 -21.42 -8.67
CA TRP A 242 -3.51 -20.47 -7.62
C TRP A 242 -2.22 -20.85 -6.92
N PHE A 243 -1.56 -19.89 -6.29
CA PHE A 243 -0.32 -20.15 -5.56
C PHE A 243 -0.51 -21.17 -4.43
N PHE A 244 0.54 -21.94 -4.19
CA PHE A 244 0.60 -23.01 -3.17
C PHE A 244 -0.42 -24.15 -3.37
N GLY A 245 -0.93 -24.33 -4.59
CA GLY A 245 -1.93 -25.36 -4.89
C GLY A 245 -3.29 -25.11 -4.23
N ALA A 246 -3.61 -23.88 -3.85
CA ALA A 246 -4.87 -23.54 -3.22
C ALA A 246 -6.05 -23.72 -4.19
N GLU A 247 -7.23 -24.05 -3.66
CA GLU A 247 -8.47 -24.16 -4.45
C GLU A 247 -9.04 -22.79 -4.83
N THR A 248 -8.82 -21.79 -3.99
CA THR A 248 -9.27 -20.41 -4.17
C THR A 248 -8.09 -19.45 -4.02
N PRO A 249 -8.11 -18.29 -4.73
CA PRO A 249 -7.03 -17.33 -4.61
C PRO A 249 -7.03 -16.65 -3.23
N GLY A 250 -5.83 -16.51 -2.65
CA GLY A 250 -5.62 -15.92 -1.32
C GLY A 250 -4.99 -14.51 -1.37
N VAL A 251 -4.52 -14.05 -0.20
CA VAL A 251 -3.80 -12.76 -0.08
C VAL A 251 -2.52 -12.76 -0.90
N PHE A 252 -1.87 -13.93 -1.04
CA PHE A 252 -0.67 -14.04 -1.83
C PHE A 252 -0.96 -13.81 -3.32
N ASP A 253 -2.00 -14.46 -3.86
CA ASP A 253 -2.46 -14.26 -5.24
C ASP A 253 -2.83 -12.79 -5.48
N ALA A 254 -3.53 -12.16 -4.54
CA ALA A 254 -3.87 -10.74 -4.61
C ALA A 254 -2.61 -9.84 -4.63
N SER A 255 -1.58 -10.20 -3.86
CA SER A 255 -0.32 -9.47 -3.80
C SER A 255 0.47 -9.58 -5.10
N VAL A 256 0.56 -10.76 -5.68
CA VAL A 256 1.19 -10.98 -6.99
C VAL A 256 0.40 -10.28 -8.09
N PHE A 257 -0.93 -10.44 -8.09
CA PHE A 257 -1.81 -9.78 -9.05
C PHE A 257 -1.65 -8.27 -9.06
N ALA A 258 -1.53 -7.65 -7.91
CA ALA A 258 -1.39 -6.19 -7.81
C ALA A 258 -0.19 -5.66 -8.59
N TYR A 259 0.97 -6.30 -8.50
CA TYR A 259 2.15 -5.89 -9.27
C TYR A 259 2.06 -6.32 -10.73
N THR A 260 1.66 -7.56 -11.00
CA THR A 260 1.62 -8.08 -12.37
C THR A 260 0.58 -7.36 -13.23
N HIS A 261 -0.59 -7.03 -12.66
CA HIS A 261 -1.61 -6.26 -13.38
C HIS A 261 -1.10 -4.87 -13.74
N LEU A 262 -0.54 -4.14 -12.77
CA LEU A 262 -0.10 -2.78 -13.02
C LEU A 262 1.07 -2.70 -13.99
N LEU A 263 2.02 -3.64 -13.93
CA LEU A 263 3.12 -3.71 -14.90
C LEU A 263 2.64 -4.03 -16.32
N LEU A 264 1.60 -4.85 -16.46
CA LEU A 264 1.05 -5.23 -17.76
C LEU A 264 0.02 -4.21 -18.30
N GLU A 265 -0.44 -3.27 -17.46
CA GLU A 265 -1.35 -2.21 -17.91
C GLU A 265 -0.63 -1.21 -18.82
N ALA A 266 -0.88 -1.33 -20.11
CA ALA A 266 -0.20 -0.53 -21.12
C ALA A 266 -0.55 0.97 -21.04
N ARG A 267 -1.75 1.30 -20.52
CA ARG A 267 -2.28 2.67 -20.41
C ARG A 267 -2.12 3.25 -19.02
N LEU A 268 -1.23 2.69 -18.20
CA LEU A 268 -0.96 3.23 -16.88
C LEU A 268 -0.38 4.66 -17.01
N GLY A 269 -1.04 5.64 -16.45
CA GLY A 269 -0.67 7.05 -16.62
C GLY A 269 -0.71 7.50 -18.09
N LYS A 270 0.42 7.98 -18.60
CA LYS A 270 0.66 8.32 -20.02
C LYS A 270 1.39 7.20 -20.78
N GLY A 271 1.59 6.05 -20.14
CA GLY A 271 2.33 4.90 -20.66
C GLY A 271 3.77 4.80 -20.12
N TRP A 272 4.38 3.67 -20.41
CA TRP A 272 5.70 3.29 -19.91
C TRP A 272 6.82 3.92 -20.74
N ALA A 273 7.70 4.68 -20.12
CA ALA A 273 8.93 5.20 -20.73
C ALA A 273 10.11 4.25 -20.47
N ASP A 274 10.22 3.69 -19.26
CA ASP A 274 11.14 2.60 -18.91
C ASP A 274 10.32 1.31 -18.77
N THR A 275 10.58 0.34 -19.64
CA THR A 275 9.83 -0.93 -19.74
C THR A 275 10.55 -2.12 -19.14
N ARG A 276 11.79 -1.96 -18.63
CA ARG A 276 12.65 -3.07 -18.19
C ARG A 276 11.95 -4.04 -17.22
N LEU A 277 11.30 -3.51 -16.18
CA LEU A 277 10.59 -4.34 -15.21
C LEU A 277 9.35 -5.02 -15.82
N ARG A 278 8.66 -4.33 -16.72
CA ARG A 278 7.53 -4.88 -17.49
C ARG A 278 7.97 -6.00 -18.40
N ASP A 279 9.06 -5.81 -19.14
CA ASP A 279 9.58 -6.79 -20.09
C ASP A 279 10.05 -8.07 -19.38
N ALA A 280 10.70 -7.94 -18.21
CA ALA A 280 11.05 -9.06 -17.34
C ALA A 280 9.80 -9.88 -16.94
N LEU A 281 8.70 -9.22 -16.57
CA LEU A 281 7.43 -9.90 -16.27
C LEU A 281 6.81 -10.54 -17.52
N MET A 282 6.81 -9.87 -18.67
CA MET A 282 6.22 -10.39 -19.91
C MET A 282 6.87 -11.69 -20.39
N ALA A 283 8.14 -11.93 -20.04
CA ALA A 283 8.82 -13.19 -20.29
C ALA A 283 8.24 -14.36 -19.45
N ARG A 284 7.49 -14.09 -18.39
CA ARG A 284 6.93 -15.06 -17.44
C ARG A 284 5.49 -15.39 -17.77
N LYS A 285 5.27 -16.23 -18.77
CA LYS A 285 3.93 -16.50 -19.34
C LYS A 285 2.90 -17.00 -18.33
N ARG A 286 3.33 -17.78 -17.32
CA ARG A 286 2.39 -18.30 -16.31
C ARG A 286 1.90 -17.19 -15.39
N LEU A 287 2.75 -16.23 -15.03
CA LEU A 287 2.35 -15.06 -14.24
C LEU A 287 1.39 -14.16 -15.04
N VAL A 288 1.64 -14.01 -16.34
CA VAL A 288 0.71 -13.29 -17.24
C VAL A 288 -0.66 -13.99 -17.26
N THR A 289 -0.67 -15.32 -17.46
CA THR A 289 -1.92 -16.11 -17.46
C THR A 289 -2.65 -16.04 -16.11
N HIS A 290 -1.94 -16.08 -15.00
CA HIS A 290 -2.51 -15.92 -13.65
C HIS A 290 -3.19 -14.55 -13.50
N ARG A 291 -2.50 -13.48 -13.92
CA ARG A 291 -3.05 -12.12 -13.91
C ARG A 291 -4.32 -12.02 -14.78
N ASP A 292 -4.29 -12.55 -16.01
CA ASP A 292 -5.41 -12.48 -16.93
C ASP A 292 -6.63 -13.24 -16.42
N ARG A 293 -6.41 -14.37 -15.75
CA ARG A 293 -7.46 -15.14 -15.07
C ARG A 293 -8.14 -14.33 -13.98
N ILE A 294 -7.38 -13.71 -13.09
CA ILE A 294 -7.94 -12.88 -12.02
C ILE A 294 -8.73 -11.71 -12.60
N LEU A 295 -8.19 -11.07 -13.63
CA LEU A 295 -8.87 -9.96 -14.29
C LEU A 295 -10.20 -10.39 -14.88
N ALA A 296 -10.23 -11.51 -15.59
CA ALA A 296 -11.45 -12.06 -16.21
C ALA A 296 -12.48 -12.55 -15.18
N GLU A 297 -12.04 -13.22 -14.10
CA GLU A 297 -12.94 -13.80 -13.11
C GLU A 297 -13.50 -12.76 -12.12
N TYR A 298 -12.71 -11.73 -11.76
CA TYR A 298 -13.06 -10.83 -10.64
C TYR A 298 -13.22 -9.35 -11.03
N PHE A 299 -12.82 -8.96 -12.23
CA PHE A 299 -12.88 -7.57 -12.70
C PHE A 299 -13.58 -7.42 -14.06
N ALA A 300 -14.33 -8.43 -14.50
CA ALA A 300 -15.01 -8.44 -15.81
C ALA A 300 -15.97 -7.24 -16.03
N GLU A 301 -16.56 -6.71 -14.95
CA GLU A 301 -17.48 -5.56 -15.01
C GLU A 301 -16.76 -4.22 -15.26
N ALA A 302 -15.43 -4.20 -15.14
CA ALA A 302 -14.61 -3.00 -15.27
C ALA A 302 -13.89 -2.90 -16.64
N ALA A 303 -14.07 -3.88 -17.52
CA ALA A 303 -13.40 -3.99 -18.82
C ALA A 303 -14.11 -3.22 -19.94
#